data_341b34e1da7c7049731cd1ec1a2abbbd
#
_entry.id   341b34e1da7c7049731cd1ec1a2abbbd
#
_cell.length_a   1.000
_cell.length_b   1.000
_cell.length_c   1.000
_cell.angle_alpha   90.00
_cell.angle_beta   90.00
_cell.angle_gamma   90.00
#
_symmetry.space_group_name_H-M   'P 1'
#
loop_
_entity.id
_entity.type
_entity.pdbx_description
1 polymer ?
#
loop_
_entity_poly.entity_id
_entity_poly.type
_entity_poly.pdbx_seq_one_letter_code
_entity_poly.pdbx_strand_id
1 'polypeptide(L)'
;MATVLVTGANRGLGLEFVRQYAAEGWTVIACCREPAKAKELNKLTGSIAVEALEVGADAQISTLAKRLKGRAIDLLINNAGIYGPRSGTDTAAWLDVFRINSIAPLHLSHALADNVARSELKRIVSVSSAMGSIGENGSSGDYVYRSSKAALNMAMKGLSNELKDRGIIVAVLSPGWVKTDMGGRSAPLEAADSIASLRKVIAQLKPKDSGKFFSHEGKAIPW
;
A
#
# COMPACT_ATOMS: atom_id res chain seq x y z
N MET A 1 -0.20 2.58 -22.12
CA MET A 1 -0.44 1.46 -21.17
C MET A 1 -0.09 1.98 -19.78
N ALA A 2 -1.02 1.87 -18.84
CA ALA A 2 -0.80 2.40 -17.50
C ALA A 2 0.17 1.51 -16.69
N THR A 3 0.92 2.13 -15.77
CA THR A 3 1.92 1.46 -14.94
C THR A 3 1.51 1.52 -13.47
N VAL A 4 1.52 0.38 -12.79
CA VAL A 4 1.34 0.29 -11.34
C VAL A 4 2.58 -0.25 -10.64
N LEU A 5 2.97 0.34 -9.50
CA LEU A 5 3.98 -0.21 -8.60
C LEU A 5 3.30 -0.69 -7.32
N VAL A 6 3.56 -1.95 -6.94
CA VAL A 6 2.99 -2.59 -5.76
C VAL A 6 4.10 -3.07 -4.83
N THR A 7 4.09 -2.66 -3.56
CA THR A 7 5.01 -3.18 -2.54
C THR A 7 4.43 -4.38 -1.80
N GLY A 8 5.29 -5.30 -1.34
CA GLY A 8 4.85 -6.54 -0.69
C GLY A 8 4.08 -7.47 -1.64
N ALA A 9 4.53 -7.54 -2.90
CA ALA A 9 3.82 -8.16 -4.02
C ALA A 9 3.88 -9.69 -4.06
N ASN A 10 4.65 -10.35 -3.19
CA ASN A 10 4.93 -11.80 -3.28
C ASN A 10 3.86 -12.71 -2.66
N ARG A 11 2.90 -12.17 -1.93
CA ARG A 11 1.80 -12.91 -1.26
C ARG A 11 0.61 -12.02 -0.91
N GLY A 12 -0.47 -12.63 -0.44
CA GLY A 12 -1.64 -11.95 0.11
C GLY A 12 -2.23 -10.90 -0.84
N LEU A 13 -2.62 -9.75 -0.29
CA LEU A 13 -3.23 -8.67 -1.05
C LEU A 13 -2.31 -8.11 -2.13
N GLY A 14 -1.00 -8.01 -1.85
CA GLY A 14 -0.03 -7.51 -2.83
C GLY A 14 0.05 -8.38 -4.08
N LEU A 15 0.08 -9.70 -3.91
CA LEU A 15 0.07 -10.65 -5.03
C LEU A 15 -1.24 -10.56 -5.83
N GLU A 16 -2.35 -10.38 -5.14
CA GLU A 16 -3.66 -10.25 -5.78
C GLU A 16 -3.80 -8.94 -6.57
N PHE A 17 -3.26 -7.82 -6.06
CA PHE A 17 -3.14 -6.58 -6.83
C PHE A 17 -2.37 -6.82 -8.14
N VAL A 18 -1.20 -7.47 -8.05
CA VAL A 18 -0.39 -7.78 -9.26
C VAL A 18 -1.19 -8.61 -10.25
N ARG A 19 -1.85 -9.69 -9.78
CA ARG A 19 -2.65 -10.58 -10.63
C ARG A 19 -3.74 -9.80 -11.39
N GLN A 20 -4.53 -9.01 -10.68
CA GLN A 20 -5.66 -8.31 -11.28
C GLN A 20 -5.23 -7.17 -12.22
N TYR A 21 -4.19 -6.40 -11.88
CA TYR A 21 -3.70 -5.35 -12.77
C TYR A 21 -3.01 -5.93 -14.01
N ALA A 22 -2.23 -7.01 -13.87
CA ALA A 22 -1.61 -7.68 -15.01
C ALA A 22 -2.66 -8.27 -15.96
N ALA A 23 -3.73 -8.89 -15.43
CA ALA A 23 -4.83 -9.44 -16.23
C ALA A 23 -5.59 -8.36 -17.03
N GLU A 24 -5.59 -7.10 -16.56
CA GLU A 24 -6.17 -5.95 -17.30
C GLU A 24 -5.16 -5.25 -18.21
N GLY A 25 -4.00 -5.84 -18.44
CA GLY A 25 -3.00 -5.33 -19.38
C GLY A 25 -2.17 -4.16 -18.84
N TRP A 26 -2.14 -3.90 -17.53
CA TRP A 26 -1.24 -2.91 -16.96
C TRP A 26 0.20 -3.42 -16.97
N THR A 27 1.15 -2.50 -17.08
CA THR A 27 2.54 -2.78 -16.70
C THR A 27 2.66 -2.75 -15.19
N VAL A 28 3.13 -3.85 -14.60
CA VAL A 28 3.24 -3.99 -13.13
C VAL A 28 4.70 -4.02 -12.72
N ILE A 29 5.07 -3.16 -11.77
CA ILE A 29 6.33 -3.21 -11.02
C ILE A 29 6.02 -3.84 -9.68
N ALA A 30 6.34 -5.12 -9.53
CA ALA A 30 6.04 -5.92 -8.36
C ALA A 30 7.25 -5.96 -7.42
N CYS A 31 7.18 -5.24 -6.29
CA CYS A 31 8.29 -5.14 -5.35
C CYS A 31 8.15 -6.13 -4.19
N CYS A 32 9.20 -6.92 -3.94
CA CYS A 32 9.29 -7.81 -2.78
C CYS A 32 10.74 -7.96 -2.31
N ARG A 33 10.95 -8.46 -1.10
CA ARG A 33 12.29 -8.59 -0.50
C ARG A 33 13.20 -9.56 -1.26
N GLU A 34 12.66 -10.71 -1.64
CA GLU A 34 13.40 -11.82 -2.24
C GLU A 34 12.72 -12.31 -3.53
N PRO A 35 12.96 -11.64 -4.67
CA PRO A 35 12.34 -12.00 -5.96
C PRO A 35 12.51 -13.46 -6.35
N ALA A 36 13.69 -14.05 -6.12
CA ALA A 36 13.96 -15.44 -6.46
C ALA A 36 13.11 -16.44 -5.65
N LYS A 37 12.64 -16.07 -4.46
CA LYS A 37 11.79 -16.90 -3.60
C LYS A 37 10.29 -16.65 -3.80
N ALA A 38 9.91 -15.68 -4.61
CA ALA A 38 8.53 -15.27 -4.83
C ALA A 38 7.80 -16.20 -5.83
N LYS A 39 7.70 -17.50 -5.51
CA LYS A 39 7.23 -18.55 -6.44
C LYS A 39 5.89 -18.24 -7.09
N GLU A 40 4.88 -17.80 -6.31
CA GLU A 40 3.55 -17.52 -6.84
C GLU A 40 3.52 -16.24 -7.70
N LEU A 41 4.31 -15.23 -7.35
CA LEU A 41 4.48 -14.03 -8.15
C LEU A 41 5.14 -14.35 -9.50
N ASN A 42 6.18 -15.18 -9.47
CA ASN A 42 6.94 -15.55 -10.66
C ASN A 42 6.17 -16.47 -11.64
N LYS A 43 5.04 -17.06 -11.23
CA LYS A 43 4.12 -17.80 -12.10
C LYS A 43 3.12 -16.94 -12.84
N LEU A 44 2.95 -15.69 -12.41
CA LEU A 44 1.99 -14.79 -13.05
C LEU A 44 2.47 -14.37 -14.44
N THR A 45 1.52 -14.31 -15.36
CA THR A 45 1.74 -13.87 -16.74
C THR A 45 1.34 -12.40 -16.93
N GLY A 46 1.91 -11.75 -17.94
CA GLY A 46 1.64 -10.35 -18.27
C GLY A 46 2.90 -9.49 -18.25
N SER A 47 2.73 -8.18 -18.36
CA SER A 47 3.83 -7.22 -18.30
C SER A 47 4.24 -6.95 -16.84
N ILE A 48 4.96 -7.89 -16.21
CA ILE A 48 5.35 -7.83 -14.80
C ILE A 48 6.87 -7.78 -14.69
N ALA A 49 7.39 -6.70 -14.09
CA ALA A 49 8.78 -6.60 -13.66
C ALA A 49 8.86 -6.81 -12.14
N VAL A 50 9.63 -7.81 -11.71
CA VAL A 50 9.81 -8.09 -10.26
C VAL A 50 11.09 -7.40 -9.78
N GLU A 51 10.96 -6.55 -8.76
CA GLU A 51 12.00 -5.72 -8.20
C GLU A 51 12.29 -6.07 -6.74
N ALA A 52 13.58 -6.17 -6.39
CA ALA A 52 13.99 -6.35 -5.00
C ALA A 52 13.78 -5.04 -4.22
N LEU A 53 13.02 -5.13 -3.13
CA LEU A 53 12.78 -4.01 -2.23
C LEU A 53 12.44 -4.50 -0.82
N GLU A 54 13.32 -4.21 0.14
CA GLU A 54 13.00 -4.16 1.56
C GLU A 54 12.56 -2.72 1.89
N VAL A 55 11.27 -2.54 2.10
CA VAL A 55 10.67 -1.20 2.27
C VAL A 55 11.21 -0.46 3.51
N GLY A 56 11.64 -1.20 4.54
CA GLY A 56 12.26 -0.62 5.73
C GLY A 56 13.73 -0.22 5.54
N ALA A 57 14.30 -0.36 4.35
CA ALA A 57 15.70 -0.04 4.05
C ALA A 57 15.79 1.17 3.10
N ASP A 58 16.03 2.36 3.63
CA ASP A 58 16.08 3.62 2.86
C ASP A 58 17.05 3.56 1.67
N ALA A 59 18.18 2.86 1.81
CA ALA A 59 19.14 2.65 0.72
C ALA A 59 18.53 1.87 -0.46
N GLN A 60 17.64 0.89 -0.18
CA GLN A 60 16.95 0.15 -1.23
C GLN A 60 15.86 0.98 -1.90
N ILE A 61 15.13 1.82 -1.14
CA ILE A 61 14.18 2.79 -1.70
C ILE A 61 14.92 3.73 -2.66
N SER A 62 16.04 4.30 -2.22
CA SER A 62 16.86 5.20 -3.05
C SER A 62 17.38 4.52 -4.31
N THR A 63 17.81 3.26 -4.20
CA THR A 63 18.28 2.47 -5.33
C THR A 63 17.16 2.19 -6.34
N LEU A 64 15.97 1.82 -5.86
CA LEU A 64 14.81 1.61 -6.72
C LEU A 64 14.40 2.90 -7.44
N ALA A 65 14.34 4.02 -6.74
CA ALA A 65 14.01 5.32 -7.32
C ALA A 65 15.01 5.73 -8.43
N LYS A 66 16.31 5.49 -8.22
CA LYS A 66 17.32 5.73 -9.26
C LYS A 66 17.09 4.86 -10.51
N ARG A 67 16.77 3.56 -10.35
CA ARG A 67 16.48 2.66 -11.47
C ARG A 67 15.22 3.06 -12.24
N LEU A 68 14.23 3.59 -11.54
CA LEU A 68 12.96 4.03 -12.13
C LEU A 68 12.97 5.48 -12.59
N LYS A 69 14.12 6.19 -12.51
CA LYS A 69 14.22 7.61 -12.89
C LYS A 69 13.66 7.87 -14.29
N GLY A 70 12.76 8.83 -14.39
CA GLY A 70 12.11 9.22 -15.65
C GLY A 70 10.95 8.34 -16.11
N ARG A 71 10.73 7.17 -15.49
CA ARG A 71 9.60 6.29 -15.80
C ARG A 71 8.31 6.83 -15.18
N ALA A 72 7.25 6.95 -15.96
CA ALA A 72 5.93 7.30 -15.42
C ALA A 72 5.34 6.14 -14.63
N ILE A 73 4.73 6.44 -13.47
CA ILE A 73 4.01 5.48 -12.61
C ILE A 73 2.62 6.05 -12.35
N ASP A 74 1.61 5.46 -12.96
CA ASP A 74 0.23 5.93 -12.86
C ASP A 74 -0.37 5.70 -11.48
N LEU A 75 0.05 4.60 -10.83
CA LEU A 75 -0.44 4.21 -9.53
C LEU A 75 0.69 3.63 -8.68
N LEU A 76 0.97 4.25 -7.54
CA LEU A 76 1.81 3.68 -6.49
C LEU A 76 0.92 3.07 -5.40
N ILE A 77 1.09 1.77 -5.12
CA ILE A 77 0.38 1.06 -4.05
C ILE A 77 1.38 0.67 -2.95
N ASN A 78 1.36 1.42 -1.85
CA ASN A 78 2.05 1.07 -0.61
C ASN A 78 1.22 0.00 0.12
N ASN A 79 1.49 -1.27 -0.19
CA ASN A 79 0.77 -2.40 0.39
C ASN A 79 1.61 -3.17 1.42
N ALA A 80 2.94 -3.14 1.33
CA ALA A 80 3.80 -3.83 2.31
C ALA A 80 3.47 -3.40 3.74
N GLY A 81 3.37 -4.39 4.64
CA GLY A 81 3.09 -4.15 6.05
C GLY A 81 3.22 -5.41 6.87
N ILE A 82 3.39 -5.23 8.18
CA ILE A 82 3.45 -6.30 9.17
C ILE A 82 2.49 -6.01 10.33
N TYR A 83 2.01 -7.07 11.00
CA TYR A 83 1.12 -6.91 12.13
C TYR A 83 1.89 -6.58 13.42
N GLY A 84 3.04 -7.21 13.59
CA GLY A 84 3.81 -7.15 14.82
C GLY A 84 3.20 -8.02 15.96
N PRO A 85 3.70 -7.86 17.19
CA PRO A 85 3.18 -8.59 18.33
C PRO A 85 1.76 -8.12 18.69
N ARG A 86 0.88 -9.08 19.01
CA ARG A 86 -0.52 -8.80 19.41
C ARG A 86 -0.62 -8.35 20.87
N SER A 87 0.35 -8.73 21.69
CA SER A 87 0.42 -8.39 23.12
C SER A 87 1.85 -7.97 23.49
N GLY A 88 1.96 -7.25 24.59
CA GLY A 88 3.25 -6.76 25.08
C GLY A 88 3.62 -5.38 24.54
N THR A 89 4.72 -4.86 25.07
CA THR A 89 5.24 -3.51 24.81
C THR A 89 6.72 -3.54 24.41
N ASP A 90 7.14 -4.57 23.66
CA ASP A 90 8.49 -4.63 23.12
C ASP A 90 8.73 -3.42 22.19
N THR A 91 9.53 -2.50 22.66
CA THR A 91 9.86 -1.25 21.96
C THR A 91 10.55 -1.53 20.63
N ALA A 92 11.43 -2.51 20.54
CA ALA A 92 12.15 -2.82 19.30
C ALA A 92 11.17 -3.32 18.22
N ALA A 93 10.28 -4.25 18.59
CA ALA A 93 9.23 -4.72 17.68
C ALA A 93 8.28 -3.58 17.27
N TRP A 94 7.95 -2.67 18.22
CA TRP A 94 7.10 -1.51 17.93
C TRP A 94 7.74 -0.58 16.89
N LEU A 95 9.00 -0.24 17.09
CA LEU A 95 9.76 0.62 16.16
C LEU A 95 9.87 -0.03 14.77
N ASP A 96 10.05 -1.36 14.70
CA ASP A 96 10.12 -2.08 13.43
C ASP A 96 8.78 -2.00 12.66
N VAL A 97 7.65 -2.18 13.38
CA VAL A 97 6.32 -2.05 12.78
C VAL A 97 6.07 -0.63 12.26
N PHE A 98 6.45 0.40 13.02
CA PHE A 98 6.33 1.80 12.58
C PHE A 98 7.20 2.09 11.36
N ARG A 99 8.43 1.58 11.35
CA ARG A 99 9.36 1.72 10.23
C ARG A 99 8.73 1.18 8.93
N ILE A 100 8.13 -0.02 9.00
CA ILE A 100 7.58 -0.68 7.82
C ILE A 100 6.20 -0.14 7.45
N ASN A 101 5.30 0.05 8.43
CA ASN A 101 3.90 0.37 8.15
C ASN A 101 3.66 1.86 7.91
N SER A 102 4.50 2.75 8.45
CA SER A 102 4.24 4.20 8.46
C SER A 102 5.33 5.00 7.77
N ILE A 103 6.60 4.81 8.14
CA ILE A 103 7.72 5.59 7.63
C ILE A 103 8.04 5.20 6.18
N ALA A 104 8.17 3.91 5.92
CA ALA A 104 8.52 3.41 4.59
C ALA A 104 7.53 3.82 3.47
N PRO A 105 6.20 3.76 3.66
CA PRO A 105 5.25 4.30 2.68
C PRO A 105 5.45 5.77 2.36
N LEU A 106 5.77 6.59 3.36
CA LEU A 106 6.07 8.02 3.16
C LEU A 106 7.36 8.22 2.37
N HIS A 107 8.46 7.56 2.79
CA HIS A 107 9.75 7.65 2.12
C HIS A 107 9.68 7.17 0.66
N LEU A 108 9.01 6.04 0.40
CA LEU A 108 8.84 5.54 -0.96
C LEU A 108 7.98 6.49 -1.81
N SER A 109 6.93 7.04 -1.23
CA SER A 109 6.05 8.00 -1.93
C SER A 109 6.81 9.28 -2.31
N HIS A 110 7.64 9.83 -1.42
CA HIS A 110 8.53 10.95 -1.73
C HIS A 110 9.54 10.60 -2.82
N ALA A 111 10.21 9.45 -2.71
CA ALA A 111 11.24 9.02 -3.66
C ALA A 111 10.69 8.82 -5.08
N LEU A 112 9.41 8.46 -5.22
CA LEU A 112 8.73 8.22 -6.50
C LEU A 112 7.74 9.32 -6.90
N ALA A 113 7.65 10.42 -6.15
CA ALA A 113 6.70 11.50 -6.44
C ALA A 113 6.89 12.10 -7.85
N ASP A 114 8.12 12.20 -8.33
CA ASP A 114 8.40 12.66 -9.70
C ASP A 114 7.92 11.69 -10.76
N ASN A 115 8.04 10.38 -10.50
CA ASN A 115 7.52 9.34 -11.38
C ASN A 115 5.99 9.40 -11.48
N VAL A 116 5.32 9.60 -10.33
CA VAL A 116 3.87 9.71 -10.28
C VAL A 116 3.39 11.01 -10.92
N ALA A 117 4.06 12.14 -10.68
CA ALA A 117 3.69 13.42 -11.29
C ALA A 117 3.78 13.43 -12.82
N ARG A 118 4.66 12.58 -13.41
CA ARG A 118 4.82 12.44 -14.88
C ARG A 118 3.73 11.62 -15.54
N SER A 119 2.93 10.89 -14.77
CA SER A 119 1.88 10.01 -15.30
C SER A 119 0.57 10.77 -15.53
N GLU A 120 -0.39 10.09 -16.14
CA GLU A 120 -1.73 10.64 -16.36
C GLU A 120 -2.61 10.52 -15.12
N LEU A 121 -2.61 9.37 -14.44
CA LEU A 121 -3.53 9.10 -13.32
C LEU A 121 -3.09 9.73 -12.00
N LYS A 122 -1.78 9.88 -11.78
CA LYS A 122 -1.18 10.57 -10.63
C LYS A 122 -1.75 10.13 -9.28
N ARG A 123 -1.71 8.82 -9.00
CA ARG A 123 -2.31 8.25 -7.78
C ARG A 123 -1.28 7.58 -6.90
N ILE A 124 -1.33 7.90 -5.60
CA ILE A 124 -0.63 7.19 -4.53
C ILE A 124 -1.69 6.67 -3.57
N VAL A 125 -1.72 5.37 -3.35
CA VAL A 125 -2.62 4.77 -2.36
C VAL A 125 -1.82 3.96 -1.35
N SER A 126 -2.24 3.99 -0.09
CA SER A 126 -1.62 3.23 0.99
C SER A 126 -2.65 2.31 1.63
N VAL A 127 -2.31 1.02 1.72
CA VAL A 127 -3.16 0.02 2.38
C VAL A 127 -3.00 0.15 3.89
N SER A 128 -4.03 0.68 4.53
CA SER A 128 -4.15 0.80 5.97
C SER A 128 -5.09 -0.28 6.52
N SER A 129 -5.83 0.05 7.56
CA SER A 129 -6.82 -0.80 8.21
C SER A 129 -7.84 0.08 8.93
N ALA A 130 -9.09 -0.32 9.02
CA ALA A 130 -10.07 0.31 9.91
C ALA A 130 -9.57 0.37 11.38
N MET A 131 -8.71 -0.58 11.77
CA MET A 131 -8.03 -0.56 13.07
C MET A 131 -7.12 0.67 13.28
N GLY A 132 -6.76 1.40 12.22
CA GLY A 132 -6.03 2.67 12.28
C GLY A 132 -6.93 3.89 12.44
N SER A 133 -8.25 3.73 12.43
CA SER A 133 -9.18 4.81 12.72
C SER A 133 -9.25 5.04 14.24
N ILE A 134 -8.98 6.26 14.67
CA ILE A 134 -9.15 6.69 16.06
C ILE A 134 -10.65 6.86 16.36
N GLY A 135 -11.40 7.42 15.38
CA GLY A 135 -12.83 7.69 15.51
C GLY A 135 -13.69 6.41 15.60
N GLU A 136 -13.27 5.30 14.99
CA GLU A 136 -13.99 4.01 15.05
C GLU A 136 -13.44 3.07 16.13
N ASN A 137 -12.43 3.49 16.92
CA ASN A 137 -11.79 2.61 17.89
C ASN A 137 -12.67 2.39 19.14
N GLY A 138 -13.42 1.30 19.17
CA GLY A 138 -14.23 0.86 20.32
C GLY A 138 -13.63 -0.29 21.14
N SER A 139 -12.34 -0.66 20.94
CA SER A 139 -11.73 -1.81 21.62
C SER A 139 -10.30 -1.54 22.05
N SER A 140 -9.82 -2.33 23.01
CA SER A 140 -8.43 -2.34 23.50
C SER A 140 -7.56 -3.34 22.72
N GLY A 141 -6.24 -3.31 22.96
CA GLY A 141 -5.29 -4.27 22.39
C GLY A 141 -4.75 -3.87 21.02
N ASP A 142 -3.88 -4.72 20.48
CA ASP A 142 -3.22 -4.52 19.18
C ASP A 142 -2.56 -3.12 19.02
N TYR A 143 -2.07 -2.56 20.13
CA TYR A 143 -1.60 -1.17 20.20
C TYR A 143 -0.53 -0.86 19.16
N VAL A 144 0.41 -1.80 18.94
CA VAL A 144 1.50 -1.64 17.97
C VAL A 144 0.95 -1.48 16.55
N TYR A 145 0.06 -2.38 16.15
CA TYR A 145 -0.52 -2.35 14.82
C TYR A 145 -1.44 -1.14 14.62
N ARG A 146 -2.39 -0.92 15.54
CA ARG A 146 -3.34 0.20 15.48
C ARG A 146 -2.64 1.54 15.38
N SER A 147 -1.69 1.80 16.29
CA SER A 147 -0.95 3.05 16.30
C SER A 147 -0.09 3.23 15.05
N SER A 148 0.50 2.16 14.50
CA SER A 148 1.24 2.26 13.24
C SER A 148 0.33 2.61 12.06
N LYS A 149 -0.90 2.08 12.02
CA LYS A 149 -1.84 2.41 10.94
C LYS A 149 -2.44 3.81 11.10
N ALA A 150 -2.66 4.28 12.33
CA ALA A 150 -3.02 5.68 12.59
C ALA A 150 -1.88 6.65 12.17
N ALA A 151 -0.63 6.29 12.47
CA ALA A 151 0.55 7.06 12.03
C ALA A 151 0.67 7.09 10.49
N LEU A 152 0.44 5.97 9.81
CA LEU A 152 0.36 5.92 8.33
C LEU A 152 -0.73 6.86 7.82
N ASN A 153 -1.92 6.81 8.42
CA ASN A 153 -3.05 7.66 8.04
C ASN A 153 -2.67 9.14 8.11
N MET A 154 -2.07 9.58 9.22
CA MET A 154 -1.61 10.96 9.40
C MET A 154 -0.52 11.34 8.40
N ALA A 155 0.47 10.48 8.17
CA ALA A 155 1.55 10.72 7.21
C ALA A 155 1.01 10.90 5.78
N MET A 156 0.07 10.03 5.37
CA MET A 156 -0.54 10.13 4.03
C MET A 156 -1.47 11.35 3.91
N LYS A 157 -2.13 11.76 4.98
CA LYS A 157 -2.90 13.02 5.01
C LYS A 157 -1.97 14.23 4.83
N GLY A 158 -0.83 14.26 5.51
CA GLY A 158 0.20 15.30 5.32
C GLY A 158 0.72 15.32 3.88
N LEU A 159 1.08 14.15 3.36
CA LEU A 159 1.57 14.00 1.98
C LEU A 159 0.54 14.47 0.94
N SER A 160 -0.76 14.26 1.19
CA SER A 160 -1.82 14.73 0.29
C SER A 160 -1.85 16.26 0.15
N ASN A 161 -1.56 16.98 1.23
CA ASN A 161 -1.47 18.43 1.22
C ASN A 161 -0.20 18.89 0.49
N GLU A 162 0.93 18.23 0.74
CA GLU A 162 2.23 18.54 0.12
C GLU A 162 2.20 18.36 -1.41
N LEU A 163 1.58 17.28 -1.88
CA LEU A 163 1.58 16.93 -3.30
C LEU A 163 0.40 17.49 -4.10
N LYS A 164 -0.46 18.29 -3.46
CA LYS A 164 -1.68 18.84 -4.06
C LYS A 164 -1.40 19.63 -5.35
N ASP A 165 -0.43 20.53 -5.30
CA ASP A 165 -0.10 21.41 -6.44
C ASP A 165 0.56 20.68 -7.60
N ARG A 166 1.01 19.43 -7.36
CA ARG A 166 1.51 18.50 -8.39
C ARG A 166 0.37 17.70 -9.03
N GLY A 167 -0.86 17.87 -8.59
CA GLY A 167 -2.05 17.15 -9.06
C GLY A 167 -2.07 15.68 -8.64
N ILE A 168 -1.26 15.26 -7.65
CA ILE A 168 -1.20 13.87 -7.19
C ILE A 168 -2.31 13.63 -6.16
N ILE A 169 -3.11 12.59 -6.40
CA ILE A 169 -4.15 12.13 -5.49
C ILE A 169 -3.53 11.13 -4.52
N VAL A 170 -3.56 11.43 -3.23
CA VAL A 170 -3.10 10.52 -2.18
C VAL A 170 -4.31 10.05 -1.38
N ALA A 171 -4.55 8.74 -1.30
CA ALA A 171 -5.66 8.16 -0.56
C ALA A 171 -5.20 6.98 0.32
N VAL A 172 -5.94 6.77 1.39
CA VAL A 172 -5.74 5.65 2.32
C VAL A 172 -6.90 4.69 2.18
N LEU A 173 -6.60 3.38 2.15
CA LEU A 173 -7.60 2.35 1.89
C LEU A 173 -7.54 1.27 2.98
N SER A 174 -8.72 0.87 3.49
CA SER A 174 -8.88 -0.32 4.32
C SER A 174 -9.39 -1.47 3.46
N PRO A 175 -8.68 -2.61 3.39
CA PRO A 175 -9.08 -3.74 2.56
C PRO A 175 -10.22 -4.58 3.15
N GLY A 176 -10.69 -4.24 4.37
CA GLY A 176 -11.54 -5.11 5.17
C GLY A 176 -10.75 -6.19 5.92
N TRP A 177 -11.47 -7.14 6.55
CA TRP A 177 -10.84 -8.31 7.18
C TRP A 177 -10.78 -9.46 6.16
N VAL A 178 -9.56 -9.72 5.67
CA VAL A 178 -9.32 -10.55 4.47
C VAL A 178 -8.57 -11.83 4.81
N LYS A 179 -8.94 -12.96 4.23
CA LYS A 179 -8.25 -14.25 4.33
C LYS A 179 -6.87 -14.17 3.71
N THR A 180 -5.89 -13.94 4.55
CA THR A 180 -4.45 -13.90 4.26
C THR A 180 -3.71 -14.48 5.46
N ASP A 181 -2.39 -14.66 5.35
CA ASP A 181 -1.56 -15.06 6.50
C ASP A 181 -1.73 -14.10 7.69
N MET A 182 -1.96 -12.81 7.42
CA MET A 182 -2.16 -11.80 8.45
C MET A 182 -3.58 -11.83 9.04
N GLY A 183 -4.60 -11.93 8.20
CA GLY A 183 -6.00 -11.88 8.62
C GLY A 183 -6.54 -13.19 9.18
N GLY A 184 -5.87 -14.31 8.86
CA GLY A 184 -6.28 -15.64 9.29
C GLY A 184 -7.41 -16.25 8.46
N ARG A 185 -7.70 -17.53 8.71
CA ARG A 185 -8.70 -18.31 7.96
C ARG A 185 -10.15 -17.93 8.27
N SER A 186 -10.39 -17.36 9.45
CA SER A 186 -11.74 -16.94 9.91
C SER A 186 -12.19 -15.60 9.31
N ALA A 187 -11.33 -14.91 8.58
CA ALA A 187 -11.71 -13.66 7.91
C ALA A 187 -12.85 -13.93 6.90
N PRO A 188 -13.85 -13.03 6.80
CA PRO A 188 -15.01 -13.24 5.95
C PRO A 188 -14.75 -12.97 4.47
N LEU A 189 -13.72 -12.18 4.14
CA LEU A 189 -13.52 -11.66 2.79
C LEU A 189 -12.36 -12.38 2.09
N GLU A 190 -12.58 -12.84 0.87
CA GLU A 190 -11.50 -13.38 0.03
C GLU A 190 -10.61 -12.25 -0.52
N ALA A 191 -9.33 -12.55 -0.75
CA ALA A 191 -8.39 -11.55 -1.27
C ALA A 191 -8.82 -11.03 -2.65
N ALA A 192 -9.37 -11.91 -3.50
CA ALA A 192 -9.84 -11.55 -4.83
C ALA A 192 -10.96 -10.50 -4.78
N ASP A 193 -11.95 -10.70 -3.90
CA ASP A 193 -13.10 -9.80 -3.77
C ASP A 193 -12.69 -8.46 -3.15
N SER A 194 -11.84 -8.49 -2.13
CA SER A 194 -11.30 -7.29 -1.51
C SER A 194 -10.56 -6.42 -2.53
N ILE A 195 -9.65 -7.01 -3.31
CA ILE A 195 -8.86 -6.27 -4.28
C ILE A 195 -9.71 -5.80 -5.46
N ALA A 196 -10.66 -6.61 -5.95
CA ALA A 196 -11.58 -6.17 -6.99
C ALA A 196 -12.37 -4.92 -6.56
N SER A 197 -12.82 -4.90 -5.30
CA SER A 197 -13.53 -3.76 -4.71
C SER A 197 -12.61 -2.54 -4.53
N LEU A 198 -11.42 -2.72 -3.96
CA LEU A 198 -10.44 -1.64 -3.81
C LEU A 198 -10.04 -1.02 -5.15
N ARG A 199 -9.87 -1.82 -6.19
CA ARG A 199 -9.54 -1.33 -7.53
C ARG A 199 -10.65 -0.45 -8.11
N LYS A 200 -11.93 -0.78 -7.86
CA LYS A 200 -13.07 0.09 -8.22
C LYS A 200 -12.98 1.43 -7.50
N VAL A 201 -12.68 1.42 -6.19
CA VAL A 201 -12.48 2.65 -5.41
C VAL A 201 -11.32 3.47 -5.99
N ILE A 202 -10.17 2.84 -6.23
CA ILE A 202 -8.98 3.49 -6.81
C ILE A 202 -9.31 4.13 -8.17
N ALA A 203 -10.03 3.43 -9.04
CA ALA A 203 -10.41 3.92 -10.37
C ALA A 203 -11.30 5.17 -10.31
N GLN A 204 -12.11 5.30 -9.27
CA GLN A 204 -13.07 6.40 -9.08
C GLN A 204 -12.49 7.62 -8.33
N LEU A 205 -11.27 7.53 -7.77
CA LEU A 205 -10.66 8.63 -7.03
C LEU A 205 -10.56 9.90 -7.89
N LYS A 206 -10.98 11.01 -7.32
CA LYS A 206 -10.95 12.36 -7.91
C LYS A 206 -10.07 13.27 -7.05
N PRO A 207 -9.61 14.42 -7.53
CA PRO A 207 -8.80 15.38 -6.75
C PRO A 207 -9.42 15.74 -5.39
N LYS A 208 -10.74 15.84 -5.28
CA LYS A 208 -11.47 16.11 -4.03
C LYS A 208 -11.39 14.98 -2.99
N ASP A 209 -10.93 13.80 -3.41
CA ASP A 209 -10.78 12.62 -2.55
C ASP A 209 -9.36 12.46 -2.02
N SER A 210 -8.42 13.32 -2.46
CA SER A 210 -7.08 13.38 -1.92
C SER A 210 -7.10 13.70 -0.44
N GLY A 211 -6.34 12.93 0.34
CA GLY A 211 -6.30 13.05 1.80
C GLY A 211 -7.53 12.47 2.50
N LYS A 212 -8.22 11.49 1.92
CA LYS A 212 -9.31 10.75 2.56
C LYS A 212 -8.97 9.30 2.80
N PHE A 213 -9.68 8.71 3.75
CA PHE A 213 -9.59 7.31 4.12
C PHE A 213 -10.90 6.57 3.73
N PHE A 214 -10.77 5.46 2.99
CA PHE A 214 -11.92 4.71 2.47
C PHE A 214 -11.85 3.22 2.83
N SER A 215 -13.02 2.62 3.03
CA SER A 215 -13.18 1.17 3.06
C SER A 215 -13.05 0.58 1.64
N HIS A 216 -12.93 -0.75 1.56
CA HIS A 216 -12.99 -1.47 0.28
C HIS A 216 -14.31 -1.29 -0.47
N GLU A 217 -15.40 -0.90 0.22
CA GLU A 217 -16.69 -0.57 -0.38
C GLU A 217 -16.77 0.89 -0.87
N GLY A 218 -15.74 1.69 -0.67
CA GLY A 218 -15.72 3.11 -1.04
C GLY A 218 -16.39 4.05 -0.04
N LYS A 219 -16.77 3.54 1.15
CA LYS A 219 -17.28 4.39 2.24
C LYS A 219 -16.13 5.12 2.92
N ALA A 220 -16.33 6.41 3.23
CA ALA A 220 -15.36 7.16 4.02
C ALA A 220 -15.28 6.59 5.45
N ILE A 221 -14.06 6.40 5.93
CA ILE A 221 -13.76 6.01 7.31
C ILE A 221 -13.25 7.26 8.03
N PRO A 222 -13.73 7.59 9.24
CA PRO A 222 -13.16 8.66 10.04
C PRO A 222 -11.71 8.34 10.41
N TRP A 223 -10.93 9.42 10.61
CA TRP A 223 -9.50 9.30 10.98
C TRP A 223 -9.29 8.71 12.38
#